data_248e31a11ed0ef3b970396c95045d27b
#
_entry.id   248e31a11ed0ef3b970396c95045d27b
#
_cell.length_a   1.000
_cell.length_b   1.000
_cell.length_c   1.000
_cell.angle_alpha   90.00
_cell.angle_beta   90.00
_cell.angle_gamma   90.00
#
_symmetry.space_group_name_H-M   'P 1'
#
loop_
_entity.id
_entity.type
_entity.pdbx_description
1 polymer ?
#
loop_
_entity_poly.entity_id
_entity_poly.type
_entity_poly.pdbx_seq_one_letter_code
_entity_poly.pdbx_strand_id
1 'polypeptide(L)'
;MASFDSYKARVNQRGDTERERTLYYEKEYLKALAVNSLSCKDCQVNGVDQKLVIDDGTLPYYKEVKSLPDEYFNAGDYITWADCKWLVVSCDWDKEVYTYGKAQQCNYLLKWQDETATTIERWSVVLSASKYNNGEKYNNIIVVGSNQLMVYLPNDADCLKLKANKRLMVDFDTSEPRCYDITRVDTVTMSYDGVAEPVYDGKGCILLILTETEFNPDVDRADLMLCDYVNPNSRPTPTTPLITYSGYPETKPEIRIGGRKTFTVETETAVTFALIYSDQWEGKLTYTQNGNKCVVKCANDSAMVGASFKLDVMGNNIATELLINIIGAV
;
A
#
# COMPACT_ATOMS: atom_id res chain seq x y z
N MET A 1 51.83 21.65 -25.20
CA MET A 1 51.26 20.52 -24.41
C MET A 1 49.77 20.66 -24.07
N ALA A 2 49.04 21.61 -24.63
CA ALA A 2 47.60 21.76 -24.38
C ALA A 2 46.66 20.84 -25.21
N SER A 3 47.20 20.01 -26.10
CA SER A 3 46.38 19.29 -27.07
C SER A 3 45.85 17.94 -26.58
N PHE A 4 46.54 17.27 -25.65
CA PHE A 4 46.18 15.91 -25.24
C PHE A 4 45.05 15.90 -24.19
N ASP A 5 45.05 16.84 -23.27
CA ASP A 5 43.98 16.95 -22.26
C ASP A 5 42.69 17.42 -22.88
N SER A 6 42.73 18.35 -23.84
CA SER A 6 41.55 18.76 -24.59
C SER A 6 41.04 17.65 -25.53
N TYR A 7 41.89 16.77 -26.02
CA TYR A 7 41.49 15.58 -26.78
C TYR A 7 40.83 14.58 -25.85
N LYS A 8 41.42 14.26 -24.70
CA LYS A 8 40.83 13.39 -23.69
C LYS A 8 39.46 13.90 -23.23
N ALA A 9 39.36 15.20 -22.92
CA ALA A 9 38.13 15.82 -22.52
C ALA A 9 37.03 15.67 -23.58
N ARG A 10 37.36 15.79 -24.88
CA ARG A 10 36.39 15.56 -25.97
C ARG A 10 36.00 14.08 -26.13
N VAL A 11 36.97 13.17 -25.98
CA VAL A 11 36.71 11.72 -26.07
C VAL A 11 35.84 11.27 -24.90
N ASN A 12 36.10 11.80 -23.69
CA ASN A 12 35.38 11.42 -22.48
C ASN A 12 34.08 12.22 -22.23
N GLN A 13 33.75 13.16 -23.11
CA GLN A 13 32.54 13.96 -22.98
C GLN A 13 31.24 13.14 -22.90
N ARG A 14 31.26 11.89 -23.38
CA ARG A 14 30.13 10.97 -23.42
C ARG A 14 30.36 9.69 -22.60
N GLY A 15 31.29 9.74 -21.65
CA GLY A 15 31.67 8.64 -20.75
C GLY A 15 33.17 8.41 -20.73
N ASP A 16 33.67 8.07 -19.57
CA ASP A 16 35.12 7.81 -19.33
C ASP A 16 35.57 6.45 -19.85
N THR A 17 34.65 5.48 -19.87
CA THR A 17 34.88 4.11 -20.36
C THR A 17 34.24 3.89 -21.74
N GLU A 18 34.69 2.86 -22.43
CA GLU A 18 34.07 2.45 -23.72
C GLU A 18 32.65 2.01 -23.54
N ARG A 19 32.33 1.30 -22.43
CA ARG A 19 30.97 0.87 -22.08
C ARG A 19 30.02 2.06 -21.90
N GLU A 20 30.44 3.08 -21.15
CA GLU A 20 29.63 4.28 -20.94
C GLU A 20 29.34 5.04 -22.23
N ARG A 21 30.35 5.15 -23.12
CA ARG A 21 30.17 5.76 -24.43
C ARG A 21 29.20 4.97 -25.31
N THR A 22 29.33 3.64 -25.33
CA THR A 22 28.42 2.76 -26.06
C THR A 22 27.01 2.91 -25.54
N LEU A 23 26.81 2.88 -24.21
CA LEU A 23 25.52 3.07 -23.56
C LEU A 23 24.89 4.43 -23.90
N TYR A 24 25.69 5.50 -23.88
CA TYR A 24 25.24 6.84 -24.26
C TYR A 24 24.70 6.87 -25.70
N TYR A 25 25.47 6.32 -26.64
CA TYR A 25 25.06 6.29 -28.05
C TYR A 25 23.82 5.41 -28.28
N GLU A 26 23.73 4.29 -27.60
CA GLU A 26 22.56 3.41 -27.66
C GLU A 26 21.30 4.10 -27.17
N LYS A 27 21.39 4.79 -26.03
CA LYS A 27 20.28 5.56 -25.48
C LYS A 27 19.82 6.68 -26.45
N GLU A 28 20.74 7.43 -27.00
CA GLU A 28 20.43 8.50 -27.95
C GLU A 28 19.80 7.95 -29.26
N TYR A 29 20.32 6.84 -29.74
CA TYR A 29 19.78 6.16 -30.92
C TYR A 29 18.36 5.68 -30.67
N LEU A 30 18.11 5.03 -29.52
CA LEU A 30 16.77 4.54 -29.16
C LEU A 30 15.78 5.67 -28.93
N LYS A 31 16.20 6.78 -28.30
CA LYS A 31 15.37 7.98 -28.17
C LYS A 31 14.94 8.50 -29.55
N ALA A 32 15.88 8.64 -30.46
CA ALA A 32 15.60 9.13 -31.81
C ALA A 32 14.71 8.16 -32.61
N LEU A 33 14.93 6.85 -32.46
CA LEU A 33 14.11 5.81 -33.11
C LEU A 33 12.69 5.79 -32.55
N ALA A 34 12.55 5.84 -31.23
CA ALA A 34 11.26 5.79 -30.55
C ALA A 34 10.36 6.97 -30.92
N VAL A 35 10.90 8.18 -30.88
CA VAL A 35 10.13 9.42 -31.19
C VAL A 35 9.55 9.39 -32.63
N ASN A 36 10.24 8.73 -33.56
CA ASN A 36 9.77 8.58 -34.96
C ASN A 36 8.90 7.32 -35.18
N SER A 37 8.72 6.49 -34.15
CA SER A 37 7.90 5.28 -34.25
C SER A 37 6.41 5.59 -34.12
N LEU A 38 5.59 4.95 -34.94
CA LEU A 38 4.13 5.01 -34.78
C LEU A 38 3.63 4.34 -33.49
N SER A 39 4.44 3.48 -32.88
CA SER A 39 4.17 2.84 -31.60
C SER A 39 4.48 3.74 -30.40
N CYS A 40 5.19 4.87 -30.61
CA CYS A 40 5.45 5.85 -29.55
C CYS A 40 4.18 6.64 -29.25
N LYS A 41 3.71 6.57 -28.02
CA LYS A 41 2.44 7.19 -27.58
C LYS A 41 2.68 8.09 -26.39
N ASP A 42 1.95 9.23 -26.37
CA ASP A 42 1.80 10.02 -25.18
C ASP A 42 0.82 9.31 -24.24
N CYS A 43 1.22 9.10 -23.00
CA CYS A 43 0.44 8.40 -22.00
C CYS A 43 0.76 8.95 -20.60
N GLN A 44 0.09 8.45 -19.59
CA GLN A 44 0.40 8.76 -18.19
C GLN A 44 0.74 7.45 -17.45
N VAL A 45 1.84 7.46 -16.71
CA VAL A 45 2.22 6.40 -15.79
C VAL A 45 1.94 6.90 -14.38
N ASN A 46 0.99 6.28 -13.67
CA ASN A 46 0.52 6.73 -12.36
C ASN A 46 0.14 8.23 -12.30
N GLY A 47 -0.42 8.76 -13.40
CA GLY A 47 -0.81 10.17 -13.53
C GLY A 47 0.31 11.14 -13.91
N VAL A 48 1.53 10.65 -14.14
CA VAL A 48 2.66 11.45 -14.64
C VAL A 48 2.77 11.27 -16.16
N ASP A 49 2.81 12.37 -16.89
CA ASP A 49 2.94 12.36 -18.34
C ASP A 49 4.28 11.75 -18.76
N GLN A 50 4.23 10.77 -19.64
CA GLN A 50 5.38 10.01 -20.12
C GLN A 50 5.15 9.53 -21.55
N LYS A 51 6.22 9.30 -22.29
CA LYS A 51 6.16 8.65 -23.61
C LYS A 51 6.54 7.17 -23.48
N LEU A 52 5.71 6.30 -24.03
CA LEU A 52 6.00 4.86 -24.09
C LEU A 52 5.88 4.37 -25.53
N VAL A 53 6.71 3.40 -25.87
CA VAL A 53 6.50 2.58 -27.06
C VAL A 53 5.54 1.46 -26.68
N ILE A 54 4.36 1.45 -27.30
CA ILE A 54 3.29 0.49 -27.03
C ILE A 54 3.06 -0.33 -28.29
N ASP A 55 3.41 -1.60 -28.20
CA ASP A 55 3.26 -2.59 -29.26
C ASP A 55 2.10 -3.56 -28.93
N ASP A 56 1.56 -4.19 -29.95
CA ASP A 56 0.52 -5.20 -29.77
C ASP A 56 1.07 -6.46 -29.11
N GLY A 57 0.35 -6.93 -28.10
CA GLY A 57 0.61 -8.22 -27.48
C GLY A 57 -0.08 -9.37 -28.22
N THR A 58 -0.03 -10.56 -27.61
CA THR A 58 -0.66 -11.79 -28.18
C THR A 58 -2.18 -11.70 -28.29
N LEU A 59 -2.82 -10.89 -27.48
CA LEU A 59 -4.27 -10.64 -27.47
C LEU A 59 -4.53 -9.13 -27.42
N PRO A 60 -5.68 -8.64 -27.93
CA PRO A 60 -5.96 -7.19 -28.01
C PRO A 60 -5.88 -6.46 -26.69
N TYR A 61 -6.20 -7.15 -25.59
CA TYR A 61 -6.16 -6.61 -24.23
C TYR A 61 -4.81 -6.78 -23.51
N TYR A 62 -3.78 -7.25 -24.23
CA TYR A 62 -2.39 -7.28 -23.80
C TYR A 62 -1.56 -6.36 -24.68
N LYS A 63 -0.69 -5.60 -24.07
CA LYS A 63 0.29 -4.74 -24.75
C LYS A 63 1.69 -5.01 -24.24
N GLU A 64 2.64 -4.95 -25.15
CA GLU A 64 4.06 -4.86 -24.81
C GLU A 64 4.45 -3.40 -24.72
N VAL A 65 5.08 -3.03 -23.63
CA VAL A 65 5.40 -1.62 -23.32
C VAL A 65 6.89 -1.47 -23.08
N LYS A 66 7.46 -0.39 -23.66
CA LYS A 66 8.86 -0.02 -23.44
C LYS A 66 8.92 1.46 -23.10
N SER A 67 9.68 1.80 -22.06
CA SER A 67 9.97 3.20 -21.75
C SER A 67 10.95 3.79 -22.76
N LEU A 68 11.03 5.10 -22.81
CA LEU A 68 12.19 5.76 -23.39
C LEU A 68 13.40 5.57 -22.47
N PRO A 69 14.63 5.69 -22.99
CA PRO A 69 15.82 5.72 -22.16
C PRO A 69 15.72 6.81 -21.07
N ASP A 70 16.15 6.46 -19.87
CA ASP A 70 16.11 7.27 -18.64
C ASP A 70 14.69 7.52 -18.06
N GLU A 71 13.67 6.90 -18.63
CA GLU A 71 12.31 6.83 -18.10
C GLU A 71 12.03 5.40 -17.64
N TYR A 72 11.22 5.25 -16.57
CA TYR A 72 11.00 3.94 -15.96
C TYR A 72 9.54 3.74 -15.58
N PHE A 73 9.13 2.50 -15.57
CA PHE A 73 7.90 2.02 -14.93
C PHE A 73 8.16 0.70 -14.23
N ASN A 74 7.23 0.27 -13.38
CA ASN A 74 7.34 -0.98 -12.63
C ASN A 74 6.10 -1.86 -12.86
N ALA A 75 6.19 -3.13 -12.54
CA ALA A 75 5.00 -3.95 -12.39
C ALA A 75 4.13 -3.38 -11.26
N GLY A 76 2.81 -3.37 -11.48
CA GLY A 76 1.84 -2.73 -10.59
C GLY A 76 1.53 -1.26 -10.93
N ASP A 77 2.30 -0.63 -11.82
CA ASP A 77 1.98 0.73 -12.27
C ASP A 77 0.78 0.74 -13.22
N TYR A 78 0.00 1.82 -13.17
CA TYR A 78 -1.07 2.06 -14.13
C TYR A 78 -0.58 2.93 -15.28
N ILE A 79 -0.84 2.49 -16.50
CA ILE A 79 -0.68 3.28 -17.71
C ILE A 79 -2.06 3.73 -18.16
N THR A 80 -2.26 5.05 -18.32
CA THR A 80 -3.46 5.62 -18.93
C THR A 80 -3.13 6.00 -20.37
N TRP A 81 -3.78 5.34 -21.32
CA TRP A 81 -3.61 5.55 -22.74
C TRP A 81 -4.87 5.17 -23.50
N ALA A 82 -5.22 5.98 -24.54
CA ALA A 82 -6.41 5.79 -25.38
C ALA A 82 -7.72 5.64 -24.56
N ASP A 83 -7.89 6.53 -23.58
CA ASP A 83 -9.03 6.55 -22.64
C ASP A 83 -9.22 5.25 -21.83
N CYS A 84 -8.23 4.39 -21.83
CA CYS A 84 -8.22 3.13 -21.08
C CYS A 84 -7.14 3.15 -20.01
N LYS A 85 -7.38 2.39 -18.94
CA LYS A 85 -6.36 2.06 -17.94
C LYS A 85 -5.77 0.69 -18.20
N TRP A 86 -4.47 0.61 -18.10
CA TRP A 86 -3.69 -0.60 -18.27
C TRP A 86 -2.86 -0.85 -17.03
N LEU A 87 -2.89 -2.06 -16.51
CA LEU A 87 -2.05 -2.47 -15.38
C LEU A 87 -0.80 -3.15 -15.93
N VAL A 88 0.38 -2.70 -15.53
CA VAL A 88 1.63 -3.38 -15.85
C VAL A 88 1.72 -4.63 -15.00
N VAL A 89 1.56 -5.80 -15.61
CA VAL A 89 1.53 -7.09 -14.90
C VAL A 89 2.91 -7.72 -14.75
N SER A 90 3.86 -7.32 -15.59
CA SER A 90 5.26 -7.74 -15.47
C SER A 90 6.19 -6.72 -16.10
N CYS A 91 7.39 -6.57 -15.57
CA CYS A 91 8.44 -5.78 -16.17
C CYS A 91 9.80 -6.49 -16.03
N ASP A 92 10.71 -6.15 -16.93
CA ASP A 92 12.06 -6.68 -16.92
C ASP A 92 12.90 -5.96 -15.88
N TRP A 93 13.92 -6.65 -15.35
CA TRP A 93 14.84 -6.11 -14.33
C TRP A 93 15.91 -5.22 -14.90
N ASP A 94 16.37 -5.54 -16.12
CA ASP A 94 17.42 -4.76 -16.77
C ASP A 94 16.84 -3.43 -17.26
N LYS A 95 17.10 -2.39 -16.48
CA LYS A 95 16.66 -1.02 -16.75
C LYS A 95 17.83 -0.12 -17.19
N GLU A 96 18.93 -0.71 -17.61
CA GLU A 96 20.13 0.07 -17.95
C GLU A 96 19.89 1.03 -19.12
N VAL A 97 19.11 0.61 -20.11
CA VAL A 97 18.78 1.41 -21.28
C VAL A 97 17.33 1.88 -21.25
N TYR A 98 16.39 0.97 -21.09
CA TYR A 98 14.95 1.22 -21.00
C TYR A 98 14.28 0.13 -20.15
N THR A 99 13.06 0.38 -19.71
CA THR A 99 12.24 -0.66 -19.07
C THR A 99 11.36 -1.33 -20.12
N TYR A 100 11.34 -2.66 -20.14
CA TYR A 100 10.40 -3.45 -20.92
C TYR A 100 9.40 -4.13 -19.99
N GLY A 101 8.14 -4.20 -20.40
CA GLY A 101 7.11 -4.85 -19.61
C GLY A 101 5.88 -5.24 -20.44
N LYS A 102 4.96 -5.93 -19.78
CA LYS A 102 3.66 -6.29 -20.32
C LYS A 102 2.56 -5.64 -19.51
N ALA A 103 1.65 -4.97 -20.20
CA ALA A 103 0.48 -4.36 -19.62
C ALA A 103 -0.79 -5.08 -20.05
N GLN A 104 -1.75 -5.18 -19.16
CA GLN A 104 -3.06 -5.74 -19.42
C GLN A 104 -4.14 -4.68 -19.17
N GLN A 105 -5.13 -4.62 -20.06
CA GLN A 105 -6.21 -3.65 -19.95
C GLN A 105 -7.06 -3.94 -18.72
N CYS A 106 -7.24 -2.93 -17.87
CA CYS A 106 -8.19 -3.00 -16.77
C CYS A 106 -9.61 -3.03 -17.31
N ASN A 107 -10.42 -3.95 -16.81
CA ASN A 107 -11.78 -4.17 -17.27
C ASN A 107 -12.83 -3.93 -16.17
N TYR A 108 -12.40 -3.71 -14.93
CA TYR A 108 -13.31 -3.49 -13.81
C TYR A 108 -12.74 -2.52 -12.78
N LEU A 109 -13.59 -1.61 -12.27
CA LEU A 109 -13.28 -0.75 -11.13
C LEU A 109 -13.78 -1.43 -9.86
N LEU A 110 -12.88 -2.11 -9.17
CA LEU A 110 -13.17 -2.83 -7.94
C LEU A 110 -13.33 -1.85 -6.78
N LYS A 111 -14.33 -2.09 -5.93
CA LYS A 111 -14.64 -1.26 -4.77
C LYS A 111 -14.72 -2.09 -3.51
N TRP A 112 -14.22 -1.56 -2.41
CA TRP A 112 -14.38 -2.14 -1.08
C TRP A 112 -14.25 -1.06 0.00
N GLN A 113 -14.66 -1.37 1.21
CA GLN A 113 -14.39 -0.51 2.36
C GLN A 113 -13.24 -1.05 3.18
N ASP A 114 -12.40 -0.14 3.67
CA ASP A 114 -11.35 -0.44 4.65
C ASP A 114 -11.93 -0.56 6.07
N GLU A 115 -11.04 -0.76 7.06
CA GLU A 115 -11.43 -0.85 8.47
C GLU A 115 -12.04 0.45 9.03
N THR A 116 -11.82 1.59 8.37
CA THR A 116 -12.36 2.89 8.73
C THR A 116 -13.70 3.21 8.05
N ALA A 117 -14.27 2.25 7.31
CA ALA A 117 -15.44 2.42 6.45
C ALA A 117 -15.23 3.42 5.29
N THR A 118 -13.97 3.73 4.95
CA THR A 118 -13.62 4.52 3.79
C THR A 118 -13.70 3.64 2.54
N THR A 119 -14.40 4.10 1.51
CA THR A 119 -14.49 3.39 0.24
C THR A 119 -13.20 3.56 -0.55
N ILE A 120 -12.60 2.45 -0.92
CA ILE A 120 -11.41 2.37 -1.76
C ILE A 120 -11.84 1.86 -3.14
N GLU A 121 -11.32 2.48 -4.18
CA GLU A 121 -11.57 2.12 -5.58
C GLU A 121 -10.24 1.84 -6.28
N ARG A 122 -10.14 0.70 -6.98
CA ARG A 122 -8.96 0.35 -7.77
C ARG A 122 -9.35 -0.27 -9.09
N TRP A 123 -8.75 0.21 -10.15
CA TRP A 123 -8.87 -0.44 -11.44
C TRP A 123 -8.19 -1.81 -11.39
N SER A 124 -8.87 -2.82 -11.89
CA SER A 124 -8.44 -4.21 -11.82
C SER A 124 -8.56 -4.92 -13.17
N VAL A 125 -7.80 -5.99 -13.28
CA VAL A 125 -7.93 -6.94 -14.36
C VAL A 125 -8.63 -8.17 -13.82
N VAL A 126 -9.88 -8.37 -14.23
CA VAL A 126 -10.71 -9.51 -13.82
C VAL A 126 -10.74 -10.54 -14.94
N LEU A 127 -10.36 -11.75 -14.61
CA LEU A 127 -10.32 -12.90 -15.52
C LEU A 127 -11.14 -14.05 -14.95
N SER A 128 -11.68 -14.90 -15.84
CA SER A 128 -12.30 -16.16 -15.40
C SER A 128 -11.20 -17.16 -15.02
N ALA A 129 -11.25 -17.68 -13.82
CA ALA A 129 -10.29 -18.68 -13.34
C ALA A 129 -10.42 -20.04 -14.06
N SER A 130 -11.59 -20.33 -14.63
CA SER A 130 -11.84 -21.57 -15.40
C SER A 130 -11.05 -21.68 -16.71
N LYS A 131 -10.39 -20.61 -17.17
CA LYS A 131 -9.45 -20.66 -18.31
C LYS A 131 -8.05 -21.16 -17.94
N TYR A 132 -7.73 -21.28 -16.66
CA TYR A 132 -6.47 -21.87 -16.23
C TYR A 132 -6.61 -23.38 -16.12
N ASN A 133 -6.16 -24.07 -17.17
CA ASN A 133 -5.82 -25.46 -17.09
C ASN A 133 -4.71 -25.61 -16.04
N ASN A 134 -4.99 -26.30 -14.96
CA ASN A 134 -4.01 -26.66 -13.92
C ASN A 134 -2.94 -27.67 -14.40
N GLY A 135 -2.64 -27.69 -15.71
CA GLY A 135 -1.52 -28.43 -16.27
C GLY A 135 -1.64 -29.98 -16.24
N GLU A 136 -2.69 -30.53 -15.69
CA GLU A 136 -2.94 -31.97 -15.67
C GLU A 136 -3.63 -32.39 -16.99
N LYS A 137 -2.84 -32.88 -17.91
CA LYS A 137 -3.31 -33.34 -19.25
C LYS A 137 -4.06 -34.68 -19.27
N TYR A 138 -4.19 -35.34 -18.13
CA TYR A 138 -4.81 -36.67 -18.08
C TYR A 138 -5.64 -36.86 -16.81
N ASN A 139 -6.87 -36.41 -16.84
CA ASN A 139 -8.02 -37.09 -16.25
C ASN A 139 -9.29 -36.35 -16.65
N ASN A 140 -10.31 -37.10 -17.13
CA ASN A 140 -11.65 -36.60 -17.36
C ASN A 140 -12.35 -36.26 -16.04
N ILE A 141 -11.83 -35.30 -15.30
CA ILE A 141 -12.56 -34.68 -14.22
C ILE A 141 -13.44 -33.65 -14.90
N ILE A 142 -14.73 -33.86 -14.89
CA ILE A 142 -15.72 -32.83 -15.15
C ILE A 142 -15.44 -31.77 -14.09
N VAL A 143 -14.71 -30.71 -14.43
CA VAL A 143 -14.64 -29.53 -13.62
C VAL A 143 -16.03 -28.94 -13.66
N VAL A 144 -16.83 -29.21 -12.63
CA VAL A 144 -18.04 -28.46 -12.34
C VAL A 144 -17.59 -27.01 -12.40
N GLY A 145 -18.20 -26.21 -13.29
CA GLY A 145 -17.75 -24.85 -13.54
C GLY A 145 -17.62 -24.13 -12.21
N SER A 146 -16.41 -23.96 -11.75
CA SER A 146 -16.17 -23.17 -10.55
C SER A 146 -16.37 -21.71 -10.96
N ASN A 147 -17.39 -21.08 -10.42
CA ASN A 147 -17.66 -19.66 -10.59
C ASN A 147 -16.55 -18.85 -9.89
N GLN A 148 -15.33 -19.07 -10.31
CA GLN A 148 -14.15 -18.40 -9.74
C GLN A 148 -13.63 -17.34 -10.69
N LEU A 149 -13.24 -16.23 -10.10
CA LEU A 149 -12.57 -15.14 -10.79
C LEU A 149 -11.13 -15.02 -10.28
N MET A 150 -10.28 -14.56 -11.16
CA MET A 150 -8.91 -14.17 -10.85
C MET A 150 -8.81 -12.66 -11.05
N VAL A 151 -8.30 -11.94 -10.06
CA VAL A 151 -8.21 -10.49 -10.10
C VAL A 151 -6.78 -10.05 -9.85
N TYR A 152 -6.23 -9.26 -10.78
CA TYR A 152 -4.95 -8.59 -10.59
C TYR A 152 -5.20 -7.15 -10.14
N LEU A 153 -4.48 -6.76 -9.09
CA LEU A 153 -4.44 -5.42 -8.52
C LEU A 153 -2.99 -4.96 -8.35
N PRO A 154 -2.72 -3.67 -8.28
CA PRO A 154 -1.41 -3.17 -7.89
C PRO A 154 -1.07 -3.60 -6.46
N ASN A 155 0.21 -3.78 -6.19
CA ASN A 155 0.70 -4.09 -4.84
C ASN A 155 0.88 -2.79 -4.04
N ASP A 156 -0.23 -2.10 -3.74
CA ASP A 156 -0.24 -0.90 -2.92
C ASP A 156 -0.70 -1.17 -1.48
N ALA A 157 -0.51 -0.20 -0.60
CA ALA A 157 -0.81 -0.31 0.82
C ALA A 157 -2.28 -0.67 1.12
N ASP A 158 -3.23 -0.24 0.28
CA ASP A 158 -4.65 -0.53 0.46
C ASP A 158 -5.01 -1.92 -0.05
N CYS A 159 -4.44 -2.32 -1.19
CA CYS A 159 -4.63 -3.67 -1.72
C CYS A 159 -4.01 -4.74 -0.82
N LEU A 160 -2.88 -4.45 -0.15
CA LEU A 160 -2.24 -5.36 0.81
C LEU A 160 -3.09 -5.63 2.06
N LYS A 161 -4.06 -4.77 2.38
CA LYS A 161 -5.02 -4.98 3.47
C LYS A 161 -6.12 -5.99 3.13
N LEU A 162 -6.29 -6.32 1.84
CA LEU A 162 -7.25 -7.33 1.43
C LEU A 162 -6.83 -8.71 1.95
N LYS A 163 -7.76 -9.41 2.58
CA LYS A 163 -7.53 -10.72 3.20
C LYS A 163 -8.59 -11.72 2.74
N ALA A 164 -8.31 -12.99 2.94
CA ALA A 164 -9.29 -14.05 2.75
C ALA A 164 -10.56 -13.77 3.54
N ASN A 165 -11.69 -14.20 3.01
CA ASN A 165 -13.06 -14.00 3.52
C ASN A 165 -13.58 -12.54 3.44
N LYS A 166 -12.85 -11.61 2.80
CA LYS A 166 -13.42 -10.33 2.43
C LYS A 166 -14.29 -10.52 1.19
N ARG A 167 -15.53 -10.00 1.25
CA ARG A 167 -16.49 -10.09 0.15
C ARG A 167 -16.32 -8.89 -0.78
N LEU A 168 -16.43 -9.14 -2.07
CA LEU A 168 -16.31 -8.14 -3.13
C LEU A 168 -17.48 -8.33 -4.11
N MET A 169 -17.99 -7.22 -4.64
CA MET A 169 -19.02 -7.23 -5.65
C MET A 169 -18.35 -7.03 -7.03
N VAL A 170 -18.55 -7.98 -7.95
CA VAL A 170 -17.95 -7.95 -9.27
C VAL A 170 -19.01 -8.28 -10.31
N ASP A 171 -19.72 -7.26 -10.75
CA ASP A 171 -20.72 -7.35 -11.80
C ASP A 171 -20.93 -5.99 -12.48
N PHE A 172 -21.52 -5.99 -13.65
CA PHE A 172 -22.06 -4.79 -14.31
C PHE A 172 -23.56 -4.62 -14.07
N ASP A 173 -24.24 -5.67 -13.64
CA ASP A 173 -25.64 -5.59 -13.23
C ASP A 173 -25.71 -5.07 -11.80
N THR A 174 -26.36 -3.91 -11.62
CA THR A 174 -26.57 -3.28 -10.33
C THR A 174 -27.89 -3.68 -9.68
N SER A 175 -28.75 -4.43 -10.37
CA SER A 175 -30.03 -4.88 -9.82
C SER A 175 -29.88 -6.15 -8.98
N GLU A 176 -29.10 -7.11 -9.47
CA GLU A 176 -28.77 -8.37 -8.80
C GLU A 176 -27.28 -8.68 -8.98
N PRO A 177 -26.39 -7.91 -8.36
CA PRO A 177 -24.96 -8.05 -8.58
C PRO A 177 -24.41 -9.32 -7.93
N ARG A 178 -23.50 -9.98 -8.62
CA ARG A 178 -22.80 -11.15 -8.10
C ARG A 178 -21.75 -10.74 -7.07
N CYS A 179 -21.75 -11.44 -5.96
CA CYS A 179 -20.81 -11.28 -4.87
C CYS A 179 -19.80 -12.42 -4.87
N TYR A 180 -18.62 -12.14 -4.40
CA TYR A 180 -17.51 -13.09 -4.35
C TYR A 180 -16.73 -12.96 -3.05
N ASP A 181 -16.35 -14.10 -2.47
CA ASP A 181 -15.41 -14.18 -1.35
C ASP A 181 -13.98 -14.27 -1.86
N ILE A 182 -13.06 -13.54 -1.26
CA ILE A 182 -11.63 -13.75 -1.47
C ILE A 182 -11.24 -15.07 -0.80
N THR A 183 -10.92 -16.08 -1.59
CA THR A 183 -10.46 -17.39 -1.09
C THR A 183 -8.94 -17.48 -1.00
N ARG A 184 -8.22 -16.71 -1.80
CA ARG A 184 -6.76 -16.64 -1.77
C ARG A 184 -6.28 -15.25 -2.12
N VAL A 185 -5.28 -14.79 -1.38
CA VAL A 185 -4.48 -13.61 -1.68
C VAL A 185 -3.05 -14.06 -1.91
N ASP A 186 -2.52 -13.79 -3.09
CA ASP A 186 -1.13 -14.08 -3.44
C ASP A 186 -0.39 -12.75 -3.65
N THR A 187 0.49 -12.46 -2.72
CA THR A 187 1.30 -11.24 -2.72
C THR A 187 2.75 -11.50 -3.17
N VAL A 188 3.10 -12.76 -3.44
CA VAL A 188 4.49 -13.19 -3.67
C VAL A 188 4.76 -13.55 -5.12
N THR A 189 3.87 -14.31 -5.74
CA THR A 189 4.13 -14.89 -7.08
C THR A 189 4.28 -13.83 -8.19
N MET A 190 3.64 -12.68 -8.02
CA MET A 190 3.66 -11.57 -8.98
C MET A 190 4.40 -10.34 -8.45
N SER A 191 5.05 -10.43 -7.31
CA SER A 191 5.96 -9.39 -6.83
C SER A 191 7.36 -9.67 -7.35
N TYR A 192 7.76 -8.87 -8.31
CA TYR A 192 9.04 -9.04 -9.01
C TYR A 192 10.17 -8.24 -8.38
N ASP A 193 10.33 -8.27 -7.07
CA ASP A 193 11.51 -7.68 -6.48
C ASP A 193 12.53 -8.78 -6.16
N GLY A 194 13.36 -9.11 -7.15
CA GLY A 194 14.43 -10.12 -7.05
C GLY A 194 15.65 -9.68 -6.26
N VAL A 195 15.59 -8.55 -5.57
CA VAL A 195 16.67 -8.08 -4.69
C VAL A 195 16.37 -8.48 -3.26
N ALA A 196 17.39 -8.83 -2.50
CA ALA A 196 17.37 -9.48 -1.20
C ALA A 196 16.63 -8.75 -0.06
N GLU A 197 15.92 -7.68 -0.34
CA GLU A 197 15.06 -7.02 0.62
C GLU A 197 13.59 -7.21 0.22
N PRO A 198 12.71 -7.58 1.16
CA PRO A 198 11.27 -7.66 0.89
C PRO A 198 10.77 -6.27 0.58
N VAL A 199 10.66 -5.94 -0.70
CA VAL A 199 10.24 -4.62 -1.13
C VAL A 199 8.73 -4.61 -1.26
N TYR A 200 8.06 -4.24 -0.18
CA TYR A 200 6.65 -3.86 -0.18
C TYR A 200 6.46 -2.39 -0.62
N ASP A 201 7.30 -1.92 -1.52
CA ASP A 201 7.28 -0.52 -1.97
C ASP A 201 6.22 -0.23 -3.04
N GLY A 202 5.14 -0.99 -3.06
CA GLY A 202 4.08 -0.80 -4.05
C GLY A 202 4.46 -1.26 -5.46
N LYS A 203 5.48 -2.12 -5.59
CA LYS A 203 5.89 -2.71 -6.86
C LYS A 203 5.34 -4.12 -7.01
N GLY A 204 4.95 -4.46 -8.24
CA GLY A 204 4.35 -5.76 -8.53
C GLY A 204 2.82 -5.74 -8.49
N CYS A 205 2.24 -6.91 -8.64
CA CYS A 205 0.80 -7.13 -8.62
C CYS A 205 0.41 -8.09 -7.50
N ILE A 206 -0.76 -7.88 -6.93
CA ILE A 206 -1.44 -8.83 -6.06
C ILE A 206 -2.40 -9.64 -6.91
N LEU A 207 -2.43 -10.94 -6.70
CA LEU A 207 -3.38 -11.85 -7.31
C LEU A 207 -4.41 -12.29 -6.28
N LEU A 208 -5.69 -12.03 -6.54
CA LEU A 208 -6.81 -12.54 -5.77
C LEU A 208 -7.50 -13.66 -6.53
N ILE A 209 -7.87 -14.71 -5.81
CA ILE A 209 -8.82 -15.72 -6.30
C ILE A 209 -10.11 -15.52 -5.54
N LEU A 210 -11.19 -15.33 -6.29
CA LEU A 210 -12.51 -15.06 -5.80
C LEU A 210 -13.42 -16.24 -6.12
N THR A 211 -14.26 -16.63 -5.17
CA THR A 211 -15.30 -17.66 -5.36
C THR A 211 -16.67 -17.02 -5.15
N GLU A 212 -17.61 -17.30 -6.03
CA GLU A 212 -18.97 -16.74 -5.98
C GLU A 212 -19.66 -17.09 -4.66
N THR A 213 -20.33 -16.11 -4.07
CA THR A 213 -21.12 -16.22 -2.84
C THR A 213 -22.44 -15.51 -3.01
N GLU A 214 -23.38 -15.71 -2.09
CA GLU A 214 -24.71 -15.12 -2.16
C GLU A 214 -24.69 -13.62 -1.81
N PHE A 215 -25.51 -12.85 -2.51
CA PHE A 215 -25.81 -11.46 -2.18
C PHE A 215 -26.66 -11.40 -0.91
N ASN A 216 -26.26 -10.56 0.05
CA ASN A 216 -26.99 -10.35 1.30
C ASN A 216 -27.59 -8.93 1.34
N PRO A 217 -28.89 -8.75 1.09
CA PRO A 217 -29.53 -7.44 1.02
C PRO A 217 -29.48 -6.63 2.34
N ASP A 218 -29.22 -7.29 3.48
CA ASP A 218 -29.20 -6.61 4.78
C ASP A 218 -27.89 -5.83 5.00
N VAL A 219 -26.80 -6.25 4.36
CA VAL A 219 -25.46 -5.67 4.55
C VAL A 219 -24.79 -5.23 3.25
N ASP A 220 -25.27 -5.71 2.10
CA ASP A 220 -24.70 -5.37 0.80
C ASP A 220 -25.43 -4.19 0.16
N ARG A 221 -24.69 -3.32 -0.50
CA ARG A 221 -25.25 -2.14 -1.18
C ARG A 221 -24.93 -2.23 -2.68
N ALA A 222 -25.91 -2.75 -3.42
CA ALA A 222 -25.83 -2.89 -4.88
C ALA A 222 -25.64 -1.54 -5.59
N ASP A 223 -26.29 -0.49 -5.11
CA ASP A 223 -26.18 0.87 -5.65
C ASP A 223 -24.78 1.47 -5.52
N LEU A 224 -24.00 1.03 -4.54
CA LEU A 224 -22.61 1.44 -4.32
C LEU A 224 -21.60 0.40 -4.83
N MET A 225 -22.06 -0.79 -5.22
CA MET A 225 -21.25 -1.95 -5.57
C MET A 225 -20.31 -2.34 -4.42
N LEU A 226 -20.85 -2.40 -3.19
CA LEU A 226 -20.11 -2.71 -1.97
C LEU A 226 -20.75 -3.88 -1.23
N CYS A 227 -19.97 -4.90 -0.93
CA CYS A 227 -20.34 -5.94 0.03
C CYS A 227 -19.99 -5.50 1.46
N ASP A 228 -20.76 -6.03 2.45
CA ASP A 228 -20.55 -5.79 3.88
C ASP A 228 -20.43 -4.30 4.20
N TYR A 229 -21.35 -3.50 3.68
CA TYR A 229 -21.31 -2.05 3.78
C TYR A 229 -21.49 -1.57 5.22
N VAL A 230 -20.56 -0.76 5.67
CA VAL A 230 -20.65 -0.03 6.94
C VAL A 230 -20.85 1.45 6.62
N ASN A 231 -21.92 2.05 7.13
CA ASN A 231 -22.16 3.47 6.96
C ASN A 231 -21.07 4.26 7.72
N PRO A 232 -20.23 5.06 7.06
CA PRO A 232 -19.17 5.82 7.73
C PRO A 232 -19.70 6.81 8.77
N ASN A 233 -20.95 7.27 8.61
CA ASN A 233 -21.58 8.19 9.55
C ASN A 233 -22.22 7.46 10.76
N SER A 234 -22.40 6.15 10.71
CA SER A 234 -22.92 5.36 11.83
C SER A 234 -21.83 4.81 12.73
N ARG A 235 -20.58 4.88 12.28
CA ARG A 235 -19.44 4.54 13.14
C ARG A 235 -19.29 5.65 14.18
N PRO A 236 -19.36 5.36 15.48
CA PRO A 236 -19.11 6.39 16.48
C PRO A 236 -17.71 6.94 16.20
N THR A 237 -17.63 8.22 15.93
CA THR A 237 -16.33 8.91 15.87
C THR A 237 -15.59 8.53 17.15
N PRO A 238 -14.31 8.09 17.09
CA PRO A 238 -13.58 7.79 18.30
C PRO A 238 -13.65 9.03 19.20
N THR A 239 -14.41 8.91 20.26
CA THR A 239 -14.59 10.02 21.20
C THR A 239 -13.26 10.12 21.91
N THR A 240 -12.56 11.24 21.73
CA THR A 240 -11.37 11.52 22.53
C THR A 240 -11.87 11.64 23.97
N PRO A 241 -11.62 10.67 24.87
CA PRO A 241 -12.14 10.70 26.19
C PRO A 241 -11.49 11.85 26.97
N LEU A 242 -12.23 12.45 27.85
CA LEU A 242 -11.66 13.43 28.78
C LEU A 242 -10.72 12.70 29.73
N ILE A 243 -9.43 13.00 29.64
CA ILE A 243 -8.44 12.48 30.56
C ILE A 243 -8.25 13.54 31.66
N THR A 244 -8.69 13.23 32.88
CA THR A 244 -8.44 14.03 34.06
C THR A 244 -7.23 13.50 34.81
N TYR A 245 -6.49 14.34 35.47
CA TYR A 245 -5.32 13.95 36.24
C TYR A 245 -5.27 14.62 37.62
N SER A 246 -4.82 13.84 38.59
CA SER A 246 -4.61 14.33 39.98
C SER A 246 -3.19 14.03 40.41
N GLY A 247 -2.69 14.90 41.28
CA GLY A 247 -1.30 14.94 41.73
C GLY A 247 -0.58 16.17 41.19
N TYR A 248 0.45 16.60 41.92
CA TYR A 248 1.17 17.83 41.58
C TYR A 248 2.02 17.71 40.30
N PRO A 249 2.02 18.72 39.40
CA PRO A 249 1.11 19.86 39.33
C PRO A 249 -0.29 19.47 38.88
N GLU A 250 -1.34 20.02 39.45
CA GLU A 250 -2.72 19.55 39.24
C GLU A 250 -3.30 19.93 37.88
N THR A 251 -2.79 20.98 37.27
CA THR A 251 -3.39 21.55 36.03
C THR A 251 -2.65 21.18 34.72
N LYS A 252 -1.56 20.43 34.80
CA LYS A 252 -0.74 20.10 33.64
C LYS A 252 -0.41 18.61 33.54
N PRO A 253 -0.25 18.05 32.37
CA PRO A 253 0.21 16.68 32.19
C PRO A 253 1.73 16.58 32.43
N GLU A 254 2.16 16.88 33.62
CA GLU A 254 3.54 16.86 34.07
C GLU A 254 3.68 15.99 35.32
N ILE A 255 4.80 15.28 35.44
CA ILE A 255 5.12 14.47 36.62
C ILE A 255 6.48 14.90 37.19
N ARG A 256 6.60 14.97 38.51
CA ARG A 256 7.89 15.22 39.16
C ARG A 256 8.73 13.95 39.27
N ILE A 257 10.06 14.11 39.19
CA ILE A 257 10.97 13.05 39.61
C ILE A 257 10.68 12.65 41.07
N GLY A 258 10.72 11.34 41.36
CA GLY A 258 10.34 10.78 42.65
C GLY A 258 8.83 10.87 42.98
N GLY A 259 8.02 11.41 42.07
CA GLY A 259 6.59 11.61 42.25
C GLY A 259 5.72 10.53 41.63
N ARG A 260 4.41 10.70 41.87
CA ARG A 260 3.37 9.89 41.23
C ARG A 260 2.26 10.79 40.73
N LYS A 261 1.61 10.37 39.61
CA LYS A 261 0.45 11.06 39.07
C LYS A 261 -0.60 10.04 38.64
N THR A 262 -1.85 10.36 38.93
CA THR A 262 -2.99 9.51 38.54
C THR A 262 -3.70 10.16 37.38
N PHE A 263 -3.91 9.37 36.33
CA PHE A 263 -4.70 9.70 35.14
C PHE A 263 -6.01 8.92 35.21
N THR A 264 -7.12 9.57 35.01
CA THR A 264 -8.46 8.97 35.03
C THR A 264 -9.12 9.27 33.68
N VAL A 265 -9.57 8.21 33.00
CA VAL A 265 -10.31 8.33 31.76
C VAL A 265 -11.79 8.30 32.06
N GLU A 266 -12.49 9.36 31.70
CA GLU A 266 -13.93 9.47 31.90
C GLU A 266 -14.64 8.75 30.74
N THR A 267 -14.92 7.46 30.92
CA THR A 267 -15.62 6.60 29.99
C THR A 267 -16.35 5.48 30.71
N GLU A 268 -17.45 4.99 30.11
CA GLU A 268 -18.22 3.84 30.60
C GLU A 268 -17.58 2.51 30.18
N THR A 269 -16.70 2.52 29.16
CA THR A 269 -16.04 1.31 28.65
C THR A 269 -14.69 1.10 29.33
N ALA A 270 -14.28 -0.16 29.46
CA ALA A 270 -12.97 -0.50 29.97
C ALA A 270 -11.86 -0.04 29.00
N VAL A 271 -10.83 0.60 29.54
CA VAL A 271 -9.64 1.01 28.79
C VAL A 271 -8.39 0.30 29.30
N THR A 272 -7.40 0.20 28.44
CA THR A 272 -6.04 -0.25 28.77
C THR A 272 -5.08 0.91 28.62
N PHE A 273 -4.03 0.91 29.45
CA PHE A 273 -2.99 1.93 29.42
C PHE A 273 -1.66 1.29 29.03
N ALA A 274 -0.87 2.02 28.27
CA ALA A 274 0.52 1.67 27.98
C ALA A 274 1.40 2.92 28.10
N LEU A 275 2.63 2.73 28.56
CA LEU A 275 3.64 3.80 28.57
C LEU A 275 4.59 3.61 27.40
N ILE A 276 4.79 4.65 26.62
CA ILE A 276 5.78 4.67 25.52
C ILE A 276 6.87 5.68 25.90
N TYR A 277 8.07 5.19 26.13
CA TYR A 277 9.25 5.97 26.49
C TYR A 277 10.52 5.38 25.86
N SER A 278 11.59 6.16 25.86
CA SER A 278 12.89 5.72 25.36
C SER A 278 13.51 4.61 26.26
N ASP A 279 14.18 3.62 25.68
CA ASP A 279 14.79 2.49 26.37
C ASP A 279 15.70 2.88 27.54
N GLN A 280 16.31 4.06 27.48
CA GLN A 280 17.13 4.61 28.57
C GLN A 280 16.37 4.86 29.88
N TRP A 281 15.03 4.86 29.83
CA TRP A 281 14.15 5.06 31.00
C TRP A 281 13.50 3.77 31.47
N GLU A 282 13.88 2.62 30.93
CA GLU A 282 13.38 1.33 31.37
C GLU A 282 13.59 1.12 32.86
N GLY A 283 12.51 0.69 33.54
CA GLY A 283 12.53 0.52 35.01
C GLY A 283 12.44 1.80 35.85
N LYS A 284 12.61 2.99 35.23
CA LYS A 284 12.50 4.29 35.92
C LYS A 284 11.09 4.88 35.89
N LEU A 285 10.29 4.46 34.93
CA LEU A 285 8.86 4.75 34.82
C LEU A 285 8.08 3.47 35.04
N THR A 286 7.16 3.47 36.00
CA THR A 286 6.29 2.34 36.26
C THR A 286 4.86 2.80 36.36
N TYR A 287 3.91 1.92 36.02
CA TYR A 287 2.50 2.25 36.20
C TYR A 287 1.72 1.07 36.79
N THR A 288 0.61 1.41 37.40
CA THR A 288 -0.38 0.45 37.85
C THR A 288 -1.75 0.88 37.37
N GLN A 289 -2.50 -0.04 36.79
CA GLN A 289 -3.85 0.20 36.32
C GLN A 289 -4.88 -0.39 37.29
N ASN A 290 -5.96 0.37 37.51
CA ASN A 290 -7.13 -0.09 38.24
C ASN A 290 -8.39 0.46 37.57
N GLY A 291 -9.04 -0.38 36.74
CA GLY A 291 -10.14 0.05 35.87
C GLY A 291 -9.70 1.16 34.93
N ASN A 292 -10.45 2.26 34.90
CA ASN A 292 -10.18 3.42 34.04
C ASN A 292 -9.19 4.42 34.70
N LYS A 293 -8.42 3.99 35.68
CA LYS A 293 -7.39 4.79 36.33
C LYS A 293 -6.02 4.18 36.16
N CYS A 294 -5.06 5.01 35.81
CA CYS A 294 -3.65 4.67 35.68
C CYS A 294 -2.82 5.53 36.63
N VAL A 295 -2.06 4.91 37.51
CA VAL A 295 -1.12 5.64 38.43
C VAL A 295 0.29 5.42 37.85
N VAL A 296 0.88 6.50 37.36
CA VAL A 296 2.27 6.52 36.89
C VAL A 296 3.18 6.98 38.02
N LYS A 297 4.29 6.28 38.20
CA LYS A 297 5.38 6.64 39.15
C LYS A 297 6.65 6.90 38.35
N CYS A 298 7.32 7.99 38.71
CA CYS A 298 8.62 8.39 38.19
C CYS A 298 9.70 8.21 39.23
N ALA A 299 10.83 7.61 38.87
CA ALA A 299 11.99 7.48 39.73
C ALA A 299 12.55 8.87 40.12
N ASN A 300 13.24 8.94 41.24
CA ASN A 300 13.93 10.15 41.66
C ASN A 300 15.33 10.24 41.00
N ASP A 301 15.33 10.53 39.71
CA ASP A 301 16.53 10.62 38.89
C ASP A 301 16.56 11.96 38.16
N SER A 302 17.54 12.80 38.51
CA SER A 302 17.68 14.14 37.91
C SER A 302 17.97 14.13 36.43
N ALA A 303 18.48 13.02 35.87
CA ALA A 303 18.72 12.86 34.43
C ALA A 303 17.40 12.79 33.62
N MET A 304 16.28 12.53 34.28
CA MET A 304 14.96 12.47 33.62
C MET A 304 14.30 13.86 33.50
N VAL A 305 14.82 14.90 34.15
CA VAL A 305 14.22 16.22 34.07
C VAL A 305 14.32 16.81 32.69
N GLY A 306 13.19 17.24 32.12
CA GLY A 306 13.08 17.72 30.75
C GLY A 306 12.78 16.63 29.71
N ALA A 307 12.80 15.36 30.11
CA ALA A 307 12.33 14.28 29.26
C ALA A 307 10.79 14.23 29.20
N SER A 308 10.26 13.56 28.20
CA SER A 308 8.83 13.32 28.07
C SER A 308 8.57 11.84 27.70
N PHE A 309 7.38 11.37 28.02
CA PHE A 309 6.87 10.08 27.63
C PHE A 309 5.39 10.19 27.21
N LYS A 310 4.89 9.19 26.49
CA LYS A 310 3.48 9.14 26.11
C LYS A 310 2.74 8.12 26.96
N LEU A 311 1.54 8.46 27.34
CA LEU A 311 0.56 7.55 27.93
C LEU A 311 -0.49 7.25 26.86
N ASP A 312 -0.45 6.04 26.34
CA ASP A 312 -1.46 5.55 25.42
C ASP A 312 -2.65 5.01 26.18
N VAL A 313 -3.83 5.39 25.72
CA VAL A 313 -5.11 4.88 26.23
C VAL A 313 -5.86 4.24 25.10
N MET A 314 -6.11 2.94 25.23
CA MET A 314 -6.82 2.13 24.22
C MET A 314 -8.06 1.49 24.84
N GLY A 315 -9.17 1.50 24.12
CA GLY A 315 -10.42 0.87 24.52
C GLY A 315 -11.32 0.64 23.30
N ASN A 316 -12.50 0.09 23.52
CA ASN A 316 -13.47 -0.07 22.45
C ASN A 316 -13.91 1.32 21.95
N ASN A 317 -13.51 1.71 20.73
CA ASN A 317 -13.70 3.03 20.12
C ASN A 317 -12.96 4.20 20.83
N ILE A 318 -11.95 3.92 21.64
CA ILE A 318 -11.11 4.91 22.29
C ILE A 318 -9.66 4.63 21.89
N ALA A 319 -9.01 5.64 21.30
CA ALA A 319 -7.57 5.65 21.07
C ALA A 319 -7.10 7.08 21.24
N THR A 320 -6.31 7.33 22.29
CA THR A 320 -5.76 8.66 22.55
C THR A 320 -4.40 8.56 23.20
N GLU A 321 -3.54 9.51 22.88
CA GLU A 321 -2.20 9.64 23.45
C GLU A 321 -2.11 10.93 24.26
N LEU A 322 -1.52 10.84 25.44
CA LEU A 322 -1.22 12.01 26.26
C LEU A 322 0.29 12.14 26.44
N LEU A 323 0.86 13.24 25.98
CA LEU A 323 2.27 13.56 26.21
C LEU A 323 2.45 14.11 27.63
N ILE A 324 3.36 13.50 28.41
CA ILE A 324 3.63 13.84 29.80
C ILE A 324 5.09 14.27 29.93
N ASN A 325 5.31 15.45 30.46
CA ASN A 325 6.65 15.97 30.71
C ASN A 325 7.14 15.67 32.14
N ILE A 326 8.42 15.36 32.26
CA ILE A 326 9.06 15.11 33.58
C ILE A 326 9.74 16.38 34.06
N ILE A 327 9.35 16.83 35.22
CA ILE A 327 9.87 18.08 35.85
C ILE A 327 10.70 17.77 37.10
N GLY A 328 11.56 18.71 37.47
CA GLY A 328 12.39 18.60 38.66
C GLY A 328 11.59 18.62 39.98
N ALA A 329 12.18 18.10 41.03
CA ALA A 329 11.69 18.36 42.40
C ALA A 329 11.93 19.85 42.74
N VAL A 330 10.92 20.52 43.28
CA VAL A 330 11.10 21.90 43.76
C VAL A 330 11.77 21.85 45.10
#